data_09f218f8fe866a2ebd7d64a1b78a00c4
#
_entry.id   09f218f8fe866a2ebd7d64a1b78a00c4
#
_cell.length_a   1.000
_cell.length_b   1.000
_cell.length_c   1.000
_cell.angle_alpha   90.00
_cell.angle_beta   90.00
_cell.angle_gamma   90.00
#
_symmetry.space_group_name_H-M   'P 1'
#
loop_
_entity.id
_entity.type
_entity.pdbx_description
1 polymer ?
#
loop_
_entity_poly.entity_id
_entity_poly.type
_entity_poly.pdbx_seq_one_letter_code
_entity_poly.pdbx_strand_id
1 'polypeptide(L)'
;EEDDDEEYEDEEEFIDDEEYEDDEEYEDDEEELDYEEEDDYDSEDVNLADDAENMGWSIDISGSSPRFVNESLMTWNSSVNLRASVEAPFLMQVMGMRFRFGAEFGTYAFEDALPPKTAELKGITAMGIASFPVGPGKIKTGIGIIGSSIGSMFESSYGIKLGSLSVRVGVRYAKVLTPGADVKEAFIVEPETLNWMDGLVAVGISL
;
A
#
# COMPACT_ATOMS: atom_id res chain seq x y z
N GLU A 1 -17.68 55.39 -5.81
CA GLU A 1 -18.49 56.05 -4.76
C GLU A 1 -19.24 54.96 -4.02
N GLU A 2 -18.92 54.92 -2.81
CA GLU A 2 -19.38 54.14 -1.66
C GLU A 2 -18.50 52.92 -1.35
N ASP A 3 -17.54 53.21 -0.47
CA ASP A 3 -16.73 52.30 0.32
C ASP A 3 -17.61 51.73 1.44
N ASP A 4 -17.75 50.39 1.48
CA ASP A 4 -18.30 49.72 2.65
C ASP A 4 -17.17 48.91 3.32
N ASP A 5 -16.53 49.57 4.29
CA ASP A 5 -15.61 48.98 5.28
C ASP A 5 -16.44 48.17 6.30
N GLU A 6 -16.48 46.84 6.17
CA GLU A 6 -16.98 45.99 7.26
C GLU A 6 -15.83 45.62 8.20
N GLU A 7 -15.81 46.31 9.34
CA GLU A 7 -15.05 45.99 10.55
C GLU A 7 -15.55 44.67 11.14
N TYR A 8 -14.70 43.62 11.13
CA TYR A 8 -14.91 42.43 11.94
C TYR A 8 -14.27 42.62 13.29
N GLU A 9 -15.13 42.73 14.30
CA GLU A 9 -14.74 42.76 15.72
C GLU A 9 -14.36 41.31 16.15
N ASP A 10 -13.09 41.12 16.54
CA ASP A 10 -12.58 39.92 17.20
C ASP A 10 -13.12 39.84 18.62
N GLU A 11 -14.07 38.95 18.87
CA GLU A 11 -14.46 38.56 20.23
C GLU A 11 -13.52 37.44 20.72
N GLU A 12 -12.53 37.83 21.53
CA GLU A 12 -11.71 36.89 22.32
C GLU A 12 -12.56 36.34 23.48
N GLU A 13 -13.02 35.10 23.36
CA GLU A 13 -13.58 34.34 24.48
C GLU A 13 -12.47 33.87 25.42
N PHE A 14 -12.42 34.50 26.59
CA PHE A 14 -11.65 34.08 27.76
C PHE A 14 -12.21 32.76 28.28
N ILE A 15 -11.44 31.67 28.18
CA ILE A 15 -11.76 30.41 28.85
C ILE A 15 -11.10 30.45 30.23
N ASP A 16 -11.96 30.42 31.24
CA ASP A 16 -11.67 30.44 32.69
C ASP A 16 -11.03 29.08 33.07
N ASP A 17 -9.82 29.15 33.65
CA ASP A 17 -9.10 27.98 34.18
C ASP A 17 -9.77 27.56 35.52
N GLU A 18 -10.58 26.51 35.47
CA GLU A 18 -11.01 25.82 36.71
C GLU A 18 -9.92 24.85 37.16
N GLU A 19 -9.22 25.23 38.22
CA GLU A 19 -8.36 24.40 39.07
C GLU A 19 -9.21 23.27 39.69
N TYR A 20 -9.01 22.03 39.26
CA TYR A 20 -9.45 20.85 39.98
C TYR A 20 -8.29 20.30 40.83
N GLU A 21 -8.27 20.71 42.11
CA GLU A 21 -7.55 19.98 43.15
C GLU A 21 -8.38 18.75 43.53
N ASP A 22 -7.95 17.56 43.14
CA ASP A 22 -8.47 16.28 43.62
C ASP A 22 -7.31 15.50 44.26
N ASP A 23 -7.15 15.73 45.57
CA ASP A 23 -6.33 14.89 46.46
C ASP A 23 -7.06 13.60 46.75
N GLU A 24 -6.90 12.56 45.88
CA GLU A 24 -7.25 11.21 46.26
C GLU A 24 -6.00 10.45 46.75
N GLU A 25 -5.95 10.34 48.11
CA GLU A 25 -5.07 9.41 48.81
C GLU A 25 -5.44 7.97 48.37
N TYR A 26 -4.62 7.34 47.51
CA TYR A 26 -4.69 5.92 47.26
C TYR A 26 -3.92 5.20 48.36
N GLU A 27 -4.67 4.52 49.24
CA GLU A 27 -4.13 3.56 50.20
C GLU A 27 -3.50 2.39 49.39
N ASP A 28 -2.20 2.23 49.59
CA ASP A 28 -1.35 1.16 49.03
C ASP A 28 -1.69 -0.17 49.74
N ASP A 29 -2.71 -0.87 49.25
CA ASP A 29 -2.90 -2.28 49.59
C ASP A 29 -1.94 -3.13 48.74
N GLU A 30 -0.74 -3.35 49.27
CA GLU A 30 0.22 -4.35 48.77
C GLU A 30 -0.39 -5.75 48.98
N GLU A 31 -1.29 -6.18 48.08
CA GLU A 31 -1.55 -7.60 47.92
C GLU A 31 -0.37 -8.23 47.17
N GLU A 32 0.49 -8.92 47.90
CA GLU A 32 1.49 -9.85 47.36
C GLU A 32 0.75 -10.90 46.51
N LEU A 33 0.60 -10.62 45.21
CA LEU A 33 0.19 -11.66 44.26
C LEU A 33 1.40 -12.57 44.03
N ASP A 34 1.32 -13.72 44.70
CA ASP A 34 2.16 -14.88 44.51
C ASP A 34 1.96 -15.34 43.04
N TYR A 35 2.76 -14.81 42.10
CA TYR A 35 2.80 -15.32 40.75
C TYR A 35 3.54 -16.65 40.78
N GLU A 36 2.78 -17.75 40.86
CA GLU A 36 3.29 -19.05 40.49
C GLU A 36 3.77 -18.95 39.03
N GLU A 37 5.09 -18.86 38.86
CA GLU A 37 5.78 -19.05 37.58
C GLU A 37 5.61 -20.50 37.14
N GLU A 38 4.45 -20.84 36.58
CA GLU A 38 4.23 -22.06 35.81
C GLU A 38 3.51 -21.70 34.52
N ASP A 39 4.24 -21.10 33.56
CA ASP A 39 3.99 -21.37 32.16
C ASP A 39 5.36 -21.40 31.46
N ASP A 40 5.94 -22.58 31.54
CA ASP A 40 6.91 -23.09 30.59
C ASP A 40 6.20 -23.14 29.23
N TYR A 41 5.93 -21.94 28.64
CA TYR A 41 5.71 -21.83 27.23
C TYR A 41 7.01 -22.25 26.59
N ASP A 42 7.08 -23.58 26.36
CA ASP A 42 7.95 -24.14 25.36
C ASP A 42 7.62 -23.35 24.08
N SER A 43 8.21 -22.15 23.98
CA SER A 43 8.35 -21.47 22.72
C SER A 43 9.17 -22.45 21.91
N GLU A 44 8.48 -23.36 21.19
CA GLU A 44 9.09 -23.98 20.04
C GLU A 44 9.71 -22.80 19.30
N ASP A 45 11.00 -22.64 19.49
CA ASP A 45 11.83 -21.82 18.63
C ASP A 45 11.62 -22.41 17.24
N VAL A 46 10.47 -22.02 16.63
CA VAL A 46 10.21 -22.30 15.24
C VAL A 46 11.44 -21.74 14.55
N ASN A 47 12.33 -22.63 14.16
CA ASN A 47 13.61 -22.27 13.57
C ASN A 47 13.30 -21.71 12.19
N LEU A 48 12.84 -20.47 12.24
CA LEU A 48 12.35 -19.70 11.11
C LEU A 48 13.46 -19.49 10.06
N ALA A 49 14.71 -19.84 10.39
CA ALA A 49 15.80 -19.94 9.44
C ALA A 49 15.65 -21.19 8.55
N ASP A 50 15.22 -22.32 9.11
CA ASP A 50 15.01 -23.56 8.34
C ASP A 50 13.80 -23.45 7.42
N ASP A 51 12.74 -22.76 7.85
CA ASP A 51 11.60 -22.46 6.98
C ASP A 51 11.94 -21.45 5.87
N ALA A 52 12.92 -20.58 6.11
CA ALA A 52 13.40 -19.61 5.12
C ALA A 52 14.24 -20.27 4.01
N GLU A 53 15.00 -21.30 4.34
CA GLU A 53 15.80 -22.04 3.36
C GLU A 53 14.94 -22.91 2.43
N ASN A 54 13.73 -23.29 2.87
CA ASN A 54 12.79 -24.11 2.08
C ASN A 54 11.72 -23.31 1.32
N MET A 55 11.73 -21.98 1.39
CA MET A 55 10.85 -21.16 0.57
C MET A 55 11.34 -21.12 -0.88
N GLY A 56 10.77 -21.96 -1.73
CA GLY A 56 11.05 -21.94 -3.16
C GLY A 56 10.69 -20.61 -3.84
N TRP A 57 10.85 -20.54 -5.13
CA TRP A 57 10.41 -19.40 -5.93
C TRP A 57 8.90 -19.20 -5.81
N SER A 58 8.44 -17.93 -5.77
CA SER A 58 7.03 -17.61 -5.84
C SER A 58 6.75 -16.83 -7.12
N ILE A 59 5.75 -17.29 -7.86
CA ILE A 59 5.28 -16.63 -9.08
C ILE A 59 3.83 -16.25 -8.87
N ASP A 60 3.49 -14.98 -9.04
CA ASP A 60 2.12 -14.49 -8.99
C ASP A 60 1.71 -13.90 -10.33
N ILE A 61 0.47 -14.18 -10.74
CA ILE A 61 -0.19 -13.51 -11.85
C ILE A 61 -1.42 -12.81 -11.30
N SER A 62 -1.62 -11.56 -11.64
CA SER A 62 -2.77 -10.78 -11.19
C SER A 62 -3.45 -10.01 -12.32
N GLY A 63 -4.78 -9.95 -12.24
CA GLY A 63 -5.60 -9.03 -12.99
C GLY A 63 -6.14 -7.95 -12.08
N SER A 64 -6.15 -6.71 -12.53
CA SER A 64 -6.65 -5.59 -11.73
C SER A 64 -7.36 -4.56 -12.58
N SER A 65 -8.22 -3.77 -11.94
CA SER A 65 -8.91 -2.67 -12.58
C SER A 65 -8.85 -1.45 -11.66
N PRO A 66 -8.38 -0.30 -12.15
CA PRO A 66 -8.45 0.97 -11.43
C PRO A 66 -9.91 1.31 -11.08
N ARG A 67 -10.14 1.66 -9.81
CA ARG A 67 -11.47 2.01 -9.29
C ARG A 67 -11.50 3.41 -8.70
N PHE A 68 -10.38 3.83 -8.13
CA PHE A 68 -10.22 5.15 -7.57
C PHE A 68 -9.02 5.81 -8.24
N VAL A 69 -9.23 6.99 -8.75
CA VAL A 69 -8.23 7.78 -9.48
C VAL A 69 -8.19 9.18 -8.87
N ASN A 70 -7.06 9.86 -9.01
CA ASN A 70 -6.98 11.26 -8.62
C ASN A 70 -7.69 12.17 -9.66
N GLU A 71 -7.80 13.45 -9.34
CA GLU A 71 -8.51 14.44 -10.18
C GLU A 71 -8.02 14.46 -11.64
N SER A 72 -6.71 14.24 -11.86
CA SER A 72 -6.12 14.22 -13.19
C SER A 72 -6.62 13.10 -14.10
N LEU A 73 -7.11 12.00 -13.53
CA LEU A 73 -7.64 10.84 -14.25
C LEU A 73 -9.17 10.68 -14.10
N MET A 74 -9.87 11.65 -13.49
CA MET A 74 -11.30 11.51 -13.17
C MET A 74 -12.16 11.28 -14.40
N THR A 75 -11.79 11.85 -15.55
CA THR A 75 -12.52 11.72 -16.82
C THR A 75 -12.04 10.55 -17.69
N TRP A 76 -11.04 9.80 -17.20
CA TRP A 76 -10.42 8.74 -17.96
C TRP A 76 -11.03 7.37 -17.66
N ASN A 77 -11.26 6.61 -18.71
CA ASN A 77 -11.64 5.19 -18.60
C ASN A 77 -10.38 4.36 -18.38
N SER A 78 -10.48 3.34 -17.54
CA SER A 78 -9.41 2.40 -17.30
C SER A 78 -9.74 1.03 -17.84
N SER A 79 -8.74 0.36 -18.39
CA SER A 79 -8.82 -1.05 -18.81
C SER A 79 -8.36 -1.98 -17.69
N VAL A 80 -8.58 -3.28 -17.89
CA VAL A 80 -8.02 -4.31 -17.02
C VAL A 80 -6.52 -4.38 -17.25
N ASN A 81 -5.76 -4.27 -16.18
CA ASN A 81 -4.31 -4.38 -16.16
C ASN A 81 -3.91 -5.80 -15.77
N LEU A 82 -2.92 -6.35 -16.45
CA LEU A 82 -2.34 -7.66 -16.14
C LEU A 82 -0.94 -7.50 -15.60
N ARG A 83 -0.56 -8.33 -14.63
CA ARG A 83 0.77 -8.31 -14.01
C ARG A 83 1.24 -9.72 -13.72
N ALA A 84 2.55 -9.89 -13.79
CA ALA A 84 3.25 -11.09 -13.35
C ALA A 84 4.41 -10.68 -12.46
N SER A 85 4.59 -11.35 -11.33
CA SER A 85 5.72 -11.12 -10.43
C SER A 85 6.42 -12.43 -10.09
N VAL A 86 7.73 -12.33 -9.89
CA VAL A 86 8.58 -13.43 -9.46
C VAL A 86 9.34 -12.99 -8.22
N GLU A 87 9.27 -13.77 -7.16
CA GLU A 87 9.95 -13.51 -5.89
C GLU A 87 11.04 -14.57 -5.66
N ALA A 88 12.19 -14.11 -5.22
CA ALA A 88 13.35 -14.96 -4.95
C ALA A 88 13.08 -15.96 -3.80
N PRO A 89 13.75 -17.13 -3.81
CA PRO A 89 13.51 -18.20 -2.85
C PRO A 89 14.14 -17.98 -1.48
N PHE A 90 14.65 -16.79 -1.21
CA PHE A 90 15.24 -16.47 0.08
C PHE A 90 14.45 -15.39 0.82
N LEU A 91 14.34 -15.58 2.12
CA LEU A 91 13.69 -14.65 3.03
C LEU A 91 14.75 -13.79 3.70
N MET A 92 14.64 -12.48 3.57
CA MET A 92 15.49 -11.54 4.28
C MET A 92 14.78 -11.07 5.55
N GLN A 93 15.54 -10.88 6.61
CA GLN A 93 15.02 -10.34 7.86
C GLN A 93 15.75 -9.05 8.22
N VAL A 94 15.01 -7.97 8.39
CA VAL A 94 15.53 -6.68 8.88
C VAL A 94 14.62 -6.19 9.98
N MET A 95 15.16 -5.89 11.15
CA MET A 95 14.42 -5.37 12.32
C MET A 95 13.21 -6.24 12.70
N GLY A 96 13.35 -7.57 12.62
CA GLY A 96 12.26 -8.51 12.92
C GLY A 96 11.20 -8.69 11.83
N MET A 97 11.22 -7.87 10.80
CA MET A 97 10.34 -8.02 9.63
C MET A 97 10.98 -8.94 8.59
N ARG A 98 10.18 -9.87 8.08
CA ARG A 98 10.60 -10.81 7.05
C ARG A 98 10.01 -10.40 5.72
N PHE A 99 10.84 -10.38 4.69
CA PHE A 99 10.43 -10.01 3.35
C PHE A 99 11.24 -10.74 2.29
N ARG A 100 10.67 -10.82 1.11
CA ARG A 100 11.28 -11.39 -0.10
C ARG A 100 11.45 -10.28 -1.12
N PHE A 101 12.53 -10.33 -1.86
CA PHE A 101 12.70 -9.48 -3.02
C PHE A 101 12.23 -10.19 -4.29
N GLY A 102 11.81 -9.38 -5.24
CA GLY A 102 11.38 -9.87 -6.53
C GLY A 102 11.32 -8.78 -7.59
N ALA A 103 10.81 -9.17 -8.73
CA ALA A 103 10.50 -8.26 -9.83
C ALA A 103 9.05 -8.48 -10.28
N GLU A 104 8.43 -7.41 -10.70
CA GLU A 104 7.08 -7.43 -11.26
C GLU A 104 7.05 -6.69 -12.59
N PHE A 105 6.36 -7.29 -13.56
CA PHE A 105 6.08 -6.71 -14.86
C PHE A 105 4.58 -6.67 -15.09
N GLY A 106 4.09 -5.63 -15.73
CA GLY A 106 2.66 -5.50 -15.99
C GLY A 106 2.32 -4.48 -17.04
N THR A 107 1.02 -4.25 -17.18
CA THR A 107 0.46 -3.26 -18.10
C THR A 107 -0.40 -2.25 -17.34
N TYR A 108 -0.57 -1.09 -17.91
CA TYR A 108 -1.57 -0.10 -17.50
C TYR A 108 -2.16 0.56 -18.75
N ALA A 109 -3.43 0.95 -18.66
CA ALA A 109 -4.10 1.65 -19.76
C ALA A 109 -5.24 2.53 -19.23
N PHE A 110 -5.18 3.79 -19.60
CA PHE A 110 -6.20 4.80 -19.40
C PHE A 110 -6.49 5.51 -20.73
N GLU A 111 -7.74 5.84 -20.98
CA GLU A 111 -8.21 6.52 -22.17
C GLU A 111 -9.11 7.68 -21.75
N ASP A 112 -8.84 8.89 -22.23
CA ASP A 112 -9.67 10.06 -21.96
C ASP A 112 -11.03 9.88 -22.65
N ALA A 113 -12.11 9.95 -21.87
CA ALA A 113 -13.45 9.78 -22.38
C ALA A 113 -14.06 11.06 -22.95
N LEU A 114 -13.42 12.23 -22.79
CA LEU A 114 -13.97 13.52 -23.19
C LEU A 114 -13.52 13.96 -24.59
N PRO A 115 -14.46 14.13 -25.56
CA PRO A 115 -14.12 14.73 -26.83
C PRO A 115 -13.70 16.23 -26.64
N PRO A 116 -12.90 16.83 -27.55
CA PRO A 116 -12.53 16.33 -28.87
C PRO A 116 -11.20 15.56 -28.92
N LYS A 117 -10.48 15.38 -27.79
CA LYS A 117 -9.21 14.67 -27.75
C LYS A 117 -9.37 13.30 -27.12
N THR A 118 -9.05 12.28 -27.86
CA THR A 118 -8.79 10.95 -27.30
C THR A 118 -7.31 10.90 -26.96
N ALA A 119 -6.95 11.24 -25.71
CA ALA A 119 -5.61 11.00 -25.21
C ALA A 119 -5.58 9.59 -24.61
N GLU A 120 -4.49 8.87 -24.83
CA GLU A 120 -4.26 7.56 -24.25
C GLU A 120 -3.00 7.60 -23.39
N LEU A 121 -3.10 7.04 -22.19
CA LEU A 121 -1.96 6.82 -21.31
C LEU A 121 -1.87 5.31 -21.06
N LYS A 122 -1.04 4.63 -21.83
CA LYS A 122 -0.88 3.17 -21.76
C LYS A 122 0.56 2.76 -21.89
N GLY A 123 0.91 1.64 -21.30
CA GLY A 123 2.27 1.13 -21.37
C GLY A 123 2.51 -0.08 -20.50
N ILE A 124 3.77 -0.32 -20.24
CA ILE A 124 4.25 -1.38 -19.37
C ILE A 124 4.72 -0.81 -18.03
N THR A 125 4.67 -1.64 -17.01
CA THR A 125 5.29 -1.38 -15.72
C THR A 125 6.39 -2.40 -15.48
N ALA A 126 7.50 -1.97 -14.88
CA ALA A 126 8.53 -2.88 -14.39
C ALA A 126 9.01 -2.36 -13.03
N MET A 127 8.82 -3.17 -12.00
CA MET A 127 9.06 -2.79 -10.60
C MET A 127 10.01 -3.77 -9.92
N GLY A 128 10.96 -3.26 -9.15
CA GLY A 128 11.57 -4.03 -8.08
C GLY A 128 10.62 -4.06 -6.89
N ILE A 129 10.35 -5.22 -6.35
CA ILE A 129 9.38 -5.41 -5.27
C ILE A 129 10.01 -6.00 -4.01
N ALA A 130 9.48 -5.58 -2.86
CA ALA A 130 9.65 -6.26 -1.58
C ALA A 130 8.26 -6.76 -1.15
N SER A 131 8.15 -8.04 -0.82
CA SER A 131 6.90 -8.67 -0.39
C SER A 131 7.01 -9.22 1.01
N PHE A 132 5.97 -8.99 1.80
CA PHE A 132 5.83 -9.38 3.20
C PHE A 132 4.70 -10.38 3.29
N PRO A 133 4.96 -11.65 3.60
CA PRO A 133 3.90 -12.62 3.86
C PRO A 133 3.23 -12.30 5.18
N VAL A 134 1.90 -12.24 5.19
CA VAL A 134 1.07 -11.96 6.38
C VAL A 134 -0.02 -13.01 6.44
N GLY A 135 0.26 -14.13 7.08
CA GLY A 135 -0.63 -15.29 7.09
C GLY A 135 -0.96 -15.76 5.67
N PRO A 136 -2.25 -15.90 5.29
CA PRO A 136 -2.65 -16.25 3.92
C PRO A 136 -2.63 -15.05 2.96
N GLY A 137 -2.29 -13.85 3.47
CA GLY A 137 -2.19 -12.62 2.73
C GLY A 137 -0.76 -12.27 2.34
N LYS A 138 -0.62 -11.17 1.61
CA LYS A 138 0.66 -10.62 1.18
C LYS A 138 0.56 -9.09 1.09
N ILE A 139 1.56 -8.41 1.61
CA ILE A 139 1.80 -7.00 1.39
C ILE A 139 2.99 -6.86 0.45
N LYS A 140 2.88 -6.07 -0.61
CA LYS A 140 3.97 -5.77 -1.52
C LYS A 140 4.19 -4.26 -1.58
N THR A 141 5.44 -3.85 -1.64
CA THR A 141 5.83 -2.49 -2.00
C THR A 141 6.85 -2.54 -3.11
N GLY A 142 6.89 -1.54 -3.95
CA GLY A 142 7.82 -1.53 -5.06
C GLY A 142 8.09 -0.13 -5.61
N ILE A 143 9.22 -0.04 -6.29
CA ILE A 143 9.64 1.13 -7.04
C ILE A 143 10.18 0.69 -8.40
N GLY A 144 9.96 1.49 -9.43
CA GLY A 144 10.41 1.16 -10.78
C GLY A 144 9.85 2.12 -11.82
N ILE A 145 9.56 1.58 -12.99
CA ILE A 145 9.05 2.37 -14.12
C ILE A 145 7.56 2.09 -14.36
N ILE A 146 6.85 3.13 -14.72
CA ILE A 146 5.47 3.14 -15.21
C ILE A 146 5.52 3.88 -16.56
N GLY A 147 5.51 3.15 -17.67
CA GLY A 147 5.79 3.73 -18.99
C GLY A 147 7.19 4.32 -19.04
N SER A 148 7.29 5.61 -19.34
CA SER A 148 8.55 6.38 -19.30
C SER A 148 8.79 7.08 -17.95
N SER A 149 7.91 6.90 -16.98
CA SER A 149 7.90 7.59 -15.69
C SER A 149 8.55 6.75 -14.59
N ILE A 150 9.08 7.38 -13.55
CA ILE A 150 9.43 6.68 -12.30
C ILE A 150 8.20 6.64 -11.42
N GLY A 151 7.92 5.48 -10.84
CA GLY A 151 6.77 5.28 -9.97
C GLY A 151 7.02 4.34 -8.82
N SER A 152 6.06 4.32 -7.91
CA SER A 152 6.01 3.44 -6.75
C SER A 152 4.67 2.74 -6.66
N MET A 153 4.64 1.62 -5.95
CA MET A 153 3.41 0.89 -5.67
C MET A 153 3.38 0.35 -4.25
N PHE A 154 2.15 0.21 -3.75
CA PHE A 154 1.83 -0.51 -2.53
C PHE A 154 0.63 -1.42 -2.80
N GLU A 155 0.71 -2.68 -2.40
CA GLU A 155 -0.35 -3.67 -2.58
C GLU A 155 -0.61 -4.40 -1.26
N SER A 156 -1.87 -4.59 -0.95
CA SER A 156 -2.31 -5.45 0.16
C SER A 156 -3.33 -6.44 -0.38
N SER A 157 -3.06 -7.72 -0.19
CA SER A 157 -3.93 -8.80 -0.66
C SER A 157 -4.12 -9.86 0.41
N TYR A 158 -5.29 -10.49 0.40
CA TYR A 158 -5.65 -11.54 1.33
C TYR A 158 -6.41 -12.65 0.57
N GLY A 159 -6.31 -13.90 1.04
CA GLY A 159 -6.98 -15.00 0.34
C GLY A 159 -6.81 -16.34 0.99
N ILE A 160 -6.75 -17.37 0.17
CA ILE A 160 -6.62 -18.77 0.59
C ILE A 160 -5.38 -19.40 -0.05
N LYS A 161 -4.76 -20.33 0.68
CA LYS A 161 -3.65 -21.12 0.21
C LYS A 161 -4.08 -22.60 0.11
N LEU A 162 -3.89 -23.20 -1.04
CA LEU A 162 -4.24 -24.58 -1.35
C LEU A 162 -2.96 -25.33 -1.78
N GLY A 163 -2.20 -25.78 -0.80
CA GLY A 163 -0.87 -26.33 -1.05
C GLY A 163 0.08 -25.27 -1.61
N SER A 164 0.66 -25.54 -2.78
CA SER A 164 1.52 -24.59 -3.50
C SER A 164 0.77 -23.46 -4.21
N LEU A 165 -0.54 -23.59 -4.39
CA LEU A 165 -1.38 -22.60 -5.06
C LEU A 165 -1.97 -21.63 -4.03
N SER A 166 -2.03 -20.35 -4.36
CA SER A 166 -2.74 -19.32 -3.59
C SER A 166 -3.66 -18.51 -4.50
N VAL A 167 -4.85 -18.16 -3.97
CA VAL A 167 -5.77 -17.24 -4.63
C VAL A 167 -6.05 -16.09 -3.68
N ARG A 168 -5.81 -14.87 -4.12
CA ARG A 168 -5.91 -13.65 -3.30
C ARG A 168 -6.72 -12.59 -4.00
N VAL A 169 -7.42 -11.78 -3.20
CA VAL A 169 -8.06 -10.54 -3.63
C VAL A 169 -7.44 -9.39 -2.83
N GLY A 170 -7.41 -8.21 -3.40
CA GLY A 170 -6.77 -7.10 -2.72
C GLY A 170 -6.93 -5.77 -3.41
N VAL A 171 -6.18 -4.82 -2.89
CA VAL A 171 -6.09 -3.46 -3.41
C VAL A 171 -4.63 -3.12 -3.68
N ARG A 172 -4.41 -2.30 -4.69
CA ARG A 172 -3.10 -1.81 -5.07
C ARG A 172 -3.17 -0.32 -5.34
N TYR A 173 -2.30 0.42 -4.70
CA TYR A 173 -2.07 1.82 -4.95
C TYR A 173 -0.83 1.99 -5.82
N ALA A 174 -0.92 2.77 -6.89
CA ALA A 174 0.20 3.12 -7.74
C ALA A 174 0.30 4.65 -7.84
N LYS A 175 1.54 5.15 -7.84
CA LYS A 175 1.83 6.57 -7.91
C LYS A 175 3.01 6.82 -8.85
N VAL A 176 2.83 7.76 -9.76
CA VAL A 176 3.92 8.33 -10.55
C VAL A 176 4.65 9.35 -9.68
N LEU A 177 5.95 9.16 -9.49
CA LEU A 177 6.80 10.04 -8.69
C LEU A 177 7.45 11.12 -9.56
N THR A 178 7.90 10.71 -10.75
CA THR A 178 8.51 11.62 -11.71
C THR A 178 7.89 11.36 -13.08
N PRO A 179 7.05 12.28 -13.58
CA PRO A 179 6.40 12.14 -14.88
C PRO A 179 7.41 12.07 -16.03
N GLY A 180 7.23 11.09 -16.90
CA GLY A 180 8.01 10.91 -18.11
C GLY A 180 7.36 11.55 -19.34
N ALA A 181 7.88 11.23 -20.51
CA ALA A 181 7.41 11.81 -21.78
C ALA A 181 5.96 11.40 -22.09
N ASP A 182 5.59 10.15 -21.81
CA ASP A 182 4.23 9.63 -22.04
C ASP A 182 3.16 10.42 -21.26
N VAL A 183 3.45 10.74 -20.00
CA VAL A 183 2.54 11.56 -19.17
C VAL A 183 2.46 12.99 -19.70
N LYS A 184 3.61 13.58 -20.05
CA LYS A 184 3.67 14.95 -20.57
C LYS A 184 2.95 15.13 -21.92
N GLU A 185 2.96 14.09 -22.75
CA GLU A 185 2.25 14.10 -24.03
C GLU A 185 0.74 13.86 -23.86
N ALA A 186 0.34 13.04 -22.89
CA ALA A 186 -1.06 12.71 -22.65
C ALA A 186 -1.87 13.86 -22.05
N PHE A 187 -1.24 14.71 -21.25
CA PHE A 187 -1.91 15.82 -20.55
C PHE A 187 -1.57 17.18 -21.18
N ILE A 188 -2.58 18.06 -21.33
CA ILE A 188 -2.38 19.45 -21.80
C ILE A 188 -1.60 20.27 -20.78
N VAL A 189 -1.87 20.02 -19.49
CA VAL A 189 -1.17 20.62 -18.35
C VAL A 189 -0.59 19.46 -17.55
N GLU A 190 0.71 19.49 -17.30
CA GLU A 190 1.39 18.43 -16.55
C GLU A 190 0.75 18.29 -15.16
N PRO A 191 0.25 17.09 -14.79
CA PRO A 191 -0.37 16.88 -13.49
C PRO A 191 0.69 16.92 -12.39
N GLU A 192 0.40 17.59 -11.28
CA GLU A 192 1.28 17.60 -10.10
C GLU A 192 1.45 16.19 -9.51
N THR A 193 0.37 15.41 -9.55
CA THR A 193 0.37 14.03 -9.08
C THR A 193 -0.46 13.17 -10.01
N LEU A 194 0.03 11.97 -10.28
CA LEU A 194 -0.70 10.94 -11.01
C LEU A 194 -0.69 9.66 -10.18
N ASN A 195 -1.86 9.27 -9.68
CA ASN A 195 -2.01 8.09 -8.86
C ASN A 195 -3.38 7.46 -9.03
N TRP A 196 -3.45 6.17 -8.76
CA TRP A 196 -4.70 5.39 -8.81
C TRP A 196 -4.66 4.21 -7.85
N MET A 197 -5.83 3.67 -7.54
CA MET A 197 -5.99 2.46 -6.76
C MET A 197 -6.77 1.42 -7.56
N ASP A 198 -6.18 0.24 -7.68
CA ASP A 198 -6.76 -0.93 -8.34
C ASP A 198 -7.44 -1.85 -7.31
N GLY A 199 -8.59 -2.42 -7.67
CA GLY A 199 -9.03 -3.68 -7.11
C GLY A 199 -8.38 -4.83 -7.91
N LEU A 200 -7.84 -5.87 -7.25
CA LEU A 200 -7.12 -6.94 -7.92
C LEU A 200 -7.55 -8.35 -7.48
N VAL A 201 -7.34 -9.29 -8.37
CA VAL A 201 -7.35 -10.74 -8.09
C VAL A 201 -6.00 -11.31 -8.51
N ALA A 202 -5.38 -12.09 -7.66
CA ALA A 202 -4.07 -12.70 -7.90
C ALA A 202 -4.11 -14.21 -7.69
N VAL A 203 -3.39 -14.93 -8.54
CA VAL A 203 -3.11 -16.37 -8.40
C VAL A 203 -1.62 -16.53 -8.28
N GLY A 204 -1.16 -17.22 -7.24
CA GLY A 204 0.25 -17.44 -6.96
C GLY A 204 0.58 -18.91 -6.85
N ILE A 205 1.80 -19.27 -7.25
CA ILE A 205 2.37 -20.61 -7.13
C ILE A 205 3.71 -20.50 -6.40
N SER A 206 3.90 -21.32 -5.38
CA SER A 206 5.19 -21.51 -4.70
C SER A 206 5.81 -22.81 -5.20
N LEU A 207 7.06 -22.72 -5.71
CA LEU A 207 7.81 -23.83 -6.33
C LEU A 207 8.91 -24.31 -5.40
#